data_5f448c67322b98159e5287e2269710df
#
_entry.id   5f448c67322b98159e5287e2269710df
#
_cell.length_a   1.000
_cell.length_b   1.000
_cell.length_c   1.000
_cell.angle_alpha   90.00
_cell.angle_beta   90.00
_cell.angle_gamma   90.00
#
_symmetry.space_group_name_H-M   'P 1'
#
loop_
_entity.id
_entity.type
_entity.pdbx_description
1 polymer ?
#
loop_
_entity_poly.entity_id
_entity_poly.type
_entity_poly.pdbx_seq_one_letter_code
_entity_poly.pdbx_strand_id
1 'polypeptide(L)'
;MKLAICNEMFEDWKIEDVFDCASQLGYQAVEIAPFTLADDVRDISTRERSRIKKAAAESKVEIAGLHWLLVSPKGLYVNHPDDAIRQETLDYFYALIDLCADLDGEVMVIGSPQQRSVQEGWSADRTWNYAKETFSQSAAYAQDKGVTLCMEPLSDNQTNFINTPAQAVEMIQQVDNPNFRLILDVCSTANQGLDMPTEIQEFSEHLVHFHTNDNNLYLPGSGDVDYPPIIEALKAVEFDGYLSTEVFKFEPDPVTIASRSIQFLRDLIES
;
A
#
# COMPACT_ATOMS: atom_id res chain seq x y z
N MET A 1 -11.64 12.31 -0.80
CA MET A 1 -10.20 11.95 -0.99
C MET A 1 -9.38 12.66 0.07
N LYS A 2 -8.52 11.93 0.78
CA LYS A 2 -7.56 12.44 1.77
C LYS A 2 -6.14 12.33 1.18
N LEU A 3 -5.25 13.28 1.47
CA LEU A 3 -3.85 13.21 1.00
C LEU A 3 -2.97 12.58 2.08
N ALA A 4 -2.28 11.51 1.71
CA ALA A 4 -1.33 10.80 2.55
C ALA A 4 0.06 10.73 1.90
N ILE A 5 1.06 10.36 2.68
CA ILE A 5 2.42 10.17 2.22
C ILE A 5 3.04 8.93 2.85
N CYS A 6 3.74 8.15 2.04
CA CYS A 6 4.50 7.00 2.46
C CYS A 6 5.82 7.42 3.12
N ASN A 7 6.22 6.74 4.17
CA ASN A 7 7.33 7.20 5.00
C ASN A 7 8.71 6.64 4.60
N GLU A 8 8.81 5.68 3.70
CA GLU A 8 10.08 5.03 3.36
C GLU A 8 11.13 5.99 2.77
N MET A 9 10.69 7.08 2.13
CA MET A 9 11.62 8.07 1.58
C MET A 9 12.28 8.97 2.63
N PHE A 10 11.77 8.96 3.87
CA PHE A 10 12.36 9.69 5.00
C PHE A 10 13.43 8.84 5.68
N GLU A 11 14.46 8.46 4.92
CA GLU A 11 15.54 7.61 5.40
C GLU A 11 16.20 8.20 6.67
N ASP A 12 16.43 7.36 7.66
CA ASP A 12 17.05 7.73 8.95
C ASP A 12 16.27 8.75 9.82
N TRP A 13 15.04 9.13 9.42
CA TRP A 13 14.21 9.99 10.25
C TRP A 13 13.50 9.17 11.34
N LYS A 14 13.26 9.79 12.48
CA LYS A 14 12.34 9.24 13.48
C LYS A 14 10.91 9.40 12.97
N ILE A 15 10.07 8.45 13.28
CA ILE A 15 8.68 8.48 12.82
C ILE A 15 7.92 9.73 13.30
N GLU A 16 8.27 10.27 14.48
CA GLU A 16 7.70 11.52 15.00
C GLU A 16 8.05 12.72 14.11
N ASP A 17 9.29 12.79 13.64
CA ASP A 17 9.77 13.88 12.77
C ASP A 17 9.04 13.78 11.39
N VAL A 18 8.72 12.57 10.93
CA VAL A 18 7.92 12.34 9.71
C VAL A 18 6.49 12.86 9.90
N PHE A 19 5.84 12.55 11.02
CA PHE A 19 4.50 13.03 11.32
C PHE A 19 4.45 14.56 11.40
N ASP A 20 5.42 15.18 12.06
CA ASP A 20 5.52 16.63 12.15
C ASP A 20 5.73 17.28 10.78
N CYS A 21 6.57 16.71 9.94
CA CYS A 21 6.80 17.18 8.58
C CYS A 21 5.51 17.04 7.72
N ALA A 22 4.87 15.88 7.73
CA ALA A 22 3.62 15.64 7.01
C ALA A 22 2.53 16.65 7.43
N SER A 23 2.37 16.86 8.74
CA SER A 23 1.43 17.85 9.29
C SER A 23 1.72 19.27 8.82
N GLN A 24 2.97 19.71 8.89
CA GLN A 24 3.39 21.07 8.45
C GLN A 24 3.14 21.31 6.96
N LEU A 25 3.32 20.29 6.14
CA LEU A 25 3.02 20.34 4.71
C LEU A 25 1.52 20.25 4.43
N GLY A 26 0.73 19.76 5.40
CA GLY A 26 -0.72 19.66 5.37
C GLY A 26 -1.24 18.34 4.80
N TYR A 27 -0.48 17.27 4.87
CA TYR A 27 -0.99 15.92 4.69
C TYR A 27 -1.95 15.56 5.83
N GLN A 28 -2.97 14.77 5.54
CA GLN A 28 -3.92 14.27 6.52
C GLN A 28 -3.45 12.97 7.16
N ALA A 29 -2.63 12.19 6.46
CA ALA A 29 -2.15 10.91 6.97
C ALA A 29 -0.72 10.58 6.51
N VAL A 30 -0.09 9.64 7.25
CA VAL A 30 1.14 8.96 6.88
C VAL A 30 0.86 7.49 6.72
N GLU A 31 1.39 6.88 5.66
CA GLU A 31 1.39 5.44 5.44
C GLU A 31 2.76 4.87 5.78
N ILE A 32 2.80 3.82 6.61
CA ILE A 32 4.03 3.37 7.23
C ILE A 32 4.57 2.12 6.56
N ALA A 33 5.83 2.14 6.14
CA ALA A 33 6.59 0.95 5.80
C ALA A 33 7.13 0.31 7.10
N PRO A 34 6.67 -0.89 7.51
CA PRO A 34 7.01 -1.46 8.81
C PRO A 34 8.52 -1.63 9.07
N PHE A 35 9.30 -1.89 8.01
CA PHE A 35 10.75 -2.05 8.11
C PHE A 35 11.48 -0.77 8.56
N THR A 36 10.84 0.40 8.48
CA THR A 36 11.38 1.66 9.00
C THR A 36 11.27 1.76 10.53
N LEU A 37 10.43 0.92 11.13
CA LEU A 37 10.22 0.84 12.57
C LEU A 37 11.07 -0.27 13.22
N ALA A 38 11.10 -1.45 12.60
CA ALA A 38 11.87 -2.61 13.06
C ALA A 38 12.06 -3.63 11.93
N ASP A 39 13.10 -4.46 12.03
CA ASP A 39 13.32 -5.57 11.10
C ASP A 39 12.21 -6.63 11.18
N ASP A 40 11.61 -6.80 12.35
CA ASP A 40 10.46 -7.68 12.60
C ASP A 40 9.43 -6.92 13.45
N VAL A 41 8.19 -6.80 12.96
CA VAL A 41 7.13 -6.07 13.66
C VAL A 41 6.73 -6.72 15.00
N ARG A 42 7.04 -7.99 15.19
CA ARG A 42 6.83 -8.72 16.45
C ARG A 42 7.71 -8.18 17.58
N ASP A 43 8.80 -7.52 17.26
CA ASP A 43 9.70 -6.87 18.22
C ASP A 43 9.19 -5.49 18.66
N ILE A 44 8.19 -4.91 17.97
CA ILE A 44 7.61 -3.62 18.33
C ILE A 44 6.67 -3.82 19.52
N SER A 45 7.14 -3.41 20.71
CA SER A 45 6.39 -3.55 21.94
C SER A 45 5.09 -2.71 21.94
N THR A 46 4.11 -3.12 22.75
CA THR A 46 2.86 -2.36 22.97
C THR A 46 3.13 -0.92 23.40
N ARG A 47 4.19 -0.70 24.20
CA ARG A 47 4.61 0.66 24.61
C ARG A 47 5.06 1.48 23.40
N GLU A 48 5.80 0.89 22.50
CA GLU A 48 6.29 1.55 21.29
C GLU A 48 5.13 1.86 20.33
N ARG A 49 4.22 0.92 20.10
CA ARG A 49 3.00 1.14 19.30
C ARG A 49 2.19 2.30 19.87
N SER A 50 2.01 2.34 21.21
CA SER A 50 1.31 3.44 21.87
C SER A 50 2.04 4.78 21.72
N ARG A 51 3.38 4.79 21.71
CA ARG A 51 4.21 5.98 21.48
C ARG A 51 4.03 6.52 20.05
N ILE A 52 4.08 5.65 19.05
CA ILE A 52 3.89 6.01 17.64
C ILE A 52 2.50 6.60 17.42
N LYS A 53 1.46 5.90 17.88
CA LYS A 53 0.07 6.36 17.79
C LYS A 53 -0.12 7.74 18.43
N LYS A 54 0.44 7.93 19.64
CA LYS A 54 0.37 9.21 20.34
C LYS A 54 1.08 10.33 19.58
N ALA A 55 2.25 10.05 18.99
CA ALA A 55 3.00 11.04 18.20
C ALA A 55 2.21 11.49 16.96
N ALA A 56 1.57 10.57 16.24
CA ALA A 56 0.70 10.91 15.12
C ALA A 56 -0.45 11.84 15.56
N ALA A 57 -1.10 11.51 16.69
CA ALA A 57 -2.19 12.33 17.24
C ALA A 57 -1.71 13.73 17.69
N GLU A 58 -0.53 13.84 18.29
CA GLU A 58 0.08 15.12 18.70
C GLU A 58 0.42 15.99 17.48
N SER A 59 0.90 15.39 16.39
CA SER A 59 1.14 16.07 15.11
C SER A 59 -0.14 16.30 14.29
N LYS A 60 -1.28 15.78 14.72
CA LYS A 60 -2.59 15.90 14.06
C LYS A 60 -2.62 15.29 12.65
N VAL A 61 -1.95 14.17 12.47
CA VAL A 61 -2.05 13.34 11.27
C VAL A 61 -2.63 11.97 11.65
N GLU A 62 -3.35 11.36 10.72
CA GLU A 62 -3.81 9.98 10.83
C GLU A 62 -2.67 9.03 10.41
N ILE A 63 -2.74 7.77 10.79
CA ILE A 63 -1.94 6.72 10.19
C ILE A 63 -2.86 6.02 9.19
N ALA A 64 -2.61 6.19 7.89
CA ALA A 64 -3.44 5.58 6.85
C ALA A 64 -3.40 4.06 6.92
N GLY A 65 -2.23 3.51 7.16
CA GLY A 65 -2.02 2.08 7.23
C GLY A 65 -0.57 1.68 7.02
N LEU A 66 -0.38 0.48 6.48
CA LEU A 66 0.94 -0.10 6.25
C LEU A 66 1.12 -0.49 4.77
N HIS A 67 2.33 -0.33 4.24
CA HIS A 67 2.75 -0.80 2.92
C HIS A 67 4.13 -1.48 3.00
N TRP A 68 4.65 -2.06 1.91
CA TRP A 68 5.92 -2.80 1.91
C TRP A 68 6.00 -3.92 2.97
N LEU A 69 4.92 -4.66 3.13
CA LEU A 69 4.64 -5.54 4.27
C LEU A 69 5.66 -6.66 4.50
N LEU A 70 6.16 -7.27 3.41
CA LEU A 70 6.94 -8.51 3.47
C LEU A 70 8.43 -8.33 3.11
N VAL A 71 8.92 -7.09 3.08
CA VAL A 71 10.33 -6.80 2.78
C VAL A 71 11.26 -7.31 3.89
N SER A 72 10.80 -7.26 5.13
CA SER A 72 11.48 -7.73 6.33
C SER A 72 10.46 -8.37 7.29
N PRO A 73 10.82 -9.45 8.00
CA PRO A 73 12.06 -10.23 7.89
C PRO A 73 12.17 -11.00 6.57
N LYS A 74 13.35 -11.53 6.27
CA LYS A 74 13.55 -12.34 5.06
C LYS A 74 12.96 -13.74 5.21
N GLY A 75 12.61 -14.36 4.07
CA GLY A 75 12.10 -15.74 4.02
C GLY A 75 10.57 -15.84 3.97
N LEU A 76 9.86 -14.73 4.08
CA LEU A 76 8.40 -14.69 3.92
C LEU A 76 8.00 -14.86 2.44
N TYR A 77 6.90 -15.60 2.18
CA TYR A 77 6.43 -15.83 0.82
C TYR A 77 4.97 -16.30 0.80
N VAL A 78 4.08 -15.55 0.19
CA VAL A 78 2.61 -15.78 0.29
C VAL A 78 2.13 -17.06 -0.40
N ASN A 79 2.82 -17.47 -1.45
CA ASN A 79 2.38 -18.53 -2.36
C ASN A 79 3.45 -19.64 -2.53
N HIS A 80 4.37 -19.78 -1.56
CA HIS A 80 5.43 -20.77 -1.59
C HIS A 80 4.89 -22.21 -1.56
N PRO A 81 5.49 -23.18 -2.31
CA PRO A 81 5.06 -24.58 -2.24
C PRO A 81 5.22 -25.24 -0.88
N ASP A 82 6.21 -24.83 -0.09
CA ASP A 82 6.43 -25.29 1.28
C ASP A 82 5.41 -24.63 2.22
N ASP A 83 4.62 -25.48 2.88
CA ASP A 83 3.57 -25.09 3.81
C ASP A 83 4.13 -24.35 5.04
N ALA A 84 5.31 -24.73 5.53
CA ALA A 84 5.92 -24.06 6.68
C ALA A 84 6.27 -22.60 6.40
N ILE A 85 6.70 -22.28 5.16
CA ILE A 85 6.98 -20.89 4.75
C ILE A 85 5.68 -20.10 4.63
N ARG A 86 4.61 -20.69 4.09
CA ARG A 86 3.30 -20.03 4.02
C ARG A 86 2.73 -19.78 5.41
N GLN A 87 2.86 -20.76 6.32
CA GLN A 87 2.39 -20.59 7.69
C GLN A 87 3.14 -19.47 8.42
N GLU A 88 4.47 -19.42 8.32
CA GLU A 88 5.27 -18.31 8.88
C GLU A 88 4.85 -16.95 8.29
N THR A 89 4.58 -16.93 6.98
CA THR A 89 4.09 -15.71 6.31
C THR A 89 2.70 -15.30 6.81
N LEU A 90 1.81 -16.27 7.03
CA LEU A 90 0.49 -16.02 7.60
C LEU A 90 0.58 -15.51 9.04
N ASP A 91 1.41 -16.12 9.86
CA ASP A 91 1.64 -15.68 11.25
C ASP A 91 2.20 -14.25 11.28
N TYR A 92 3.05 -13.93 10.31
CA TYR A 92 3.56 -12.56 10.15
C TYR A 92 2.49 -11.56 9.68
N PHE A 93 1.58 -11.97 8.78
CA PHE A 93 0.41 -11.13 8.44
C PHE A 93 -0.45 -10.83 9.66
N TYR A 94 -0.67 -11.79 10.56
CA TYR A 94 -1.40 -11.54 11.80
C TYR A 94 -0.70 -10.49 12.67
N ALA A 95 0.63 -10.57 12.79
CA ALA A 95 1.40 -9.57 13.53
C ALA A 95 1.35 -8.16 12.89
N LEU A 96 1.37 -8.08 11.56
CA LEU A 96 1.21 -6.84 10.82
C LEU A 96 -0.20 -6.25 10.98
N ILE A 97 -1.24 -7.09 10.94
CA ILE A 97 -2.64 -6.68 11.15
C ILE A 97 -2.82 -6.15 12.58
N ASP A 98 -2.25 -6.84 13.59
CA ASP A 98 -2.26 -6.35 14.98
C ASP A 98 -1.52 -5.00 15.11
N LEU A 99 -0.37 -4.84 14.45
CA LEU A 99 0.34 -3.56 14.44
C LEU A 99 -0.52 -2.45 13.80
N CYS A 100 -1.09 -2.71 12.63
CA CYS A 100 -1.93 -1.75 11.92
C CYS A 100 -3.12 -1.30 12.79
N ALA A 101 -3.84 -2.26 13.38
CA ALA A 101 -4.97 -1.98 14.27
C ALA A 101 -4.56 -1.22 15.54
N ASP A 102 -3.44 -1.59 16.18
CA ASP A 102 -2.93 -0.90 17.36
C ASP A 102 -2.53 0.56 17.09
N LEU A 103 -2.17 0.85 15.84
CA LEU A 103 -1.84 2.20 15.35
C LEU A 103 -3.06 2.98 14.83
N ASP A 104 -4.28 2.41 14.89
CA ASP A 104 -5.51 2.93 14.25
C ASP A 104 -5.40 3.06 12.73
N GLY A 105 -4.53 2.27 12.07
CA GLY A 105 -4.43 2.21 10.62
C GLY A 105 -5.62 1.48 9.99
N GLU A 106 -6.05 1.93 8.82
CA GLU A 106 -7.24 1.41 8.14
C GLU A 106 -6.90 0.38 7.04
N VAL A 107 -5.75 0.53 6.37
CA VAL A 107 -5.38 -0.25 5.19
C VAL A 107 -4.01 -0.91 5.30
N MET A 108 -3.83 -2.02 4.61
CA MET A 108 -2.53 -2.69 4.46
C MET A 108 -2.32 -3.06 3.00
N VAL A 109 -1.30 -2.49 2.35
CA VAL A 109 -1.02 -2.68 0.92
C VAL A 109 -0.18 -3.93 0.69
N ILE A 110 -0.73 -4.90 -0.01
CA ILE A 110 -0.06 -6.14 -0.43
C ILE A 110 0.63 -5.88 -1.78
N GLY A 111 1.76 -5.20 -1.74
CA GLY A 111 2.61 -4.90 -2.89
C GLY A 111 3.77 -5.90 -3.05
N SER A 112 4.67 -5.95 -2.14
CA SER A 112 5.87 -6.83 -2.00
C SER A 112 6.13 -7.83 -3.14
N PRO A 113 6.72 -7.41 -4.29
CA PRO A 113 6.73 -8.22 -5.52
C PRO A 113 7.51 -9.53 -5.40
N GLN A 114 8.64 -9.51 -4.70
CA GLN A 114 9.51 -10.68 -4.57
C GLN A 114 8.88 -11.82 -3.75
N GLN A 115 8.00 -11.46 -2.80
CA GLN A 115 7.38 -12.40 -1.87
C GLN A 115 6.10 -13.04 -2.42
N ARG A 116 5.78 -12.79 -3.70
CA ARG A 116 4.62 -13.37 -4.40
C ARG A 116 4.93 -13.88 -5.81
N SER A 117 6.13 -13.61 -6.34
CA SER A 117 6.50 -14.03 -7.71
C SER A 117 6.55 -15.55 -7.85
N VAL A 118 5.97 -16.08 -8.91
CA VAL A 118 6.02 -17.53 -9.23
C VAL A 118 7.43 -17.88 -9.69
N GLN A 119 8.09 -18.81 -8.99
CA GLN A 119 9.44 -19.23 -9.31
C GLN A 119 9.45 -20.30 -10.40
N GLU A 120 10.60 -20.46 -11.06
CA GLU A 120 10.77 -21.49 -12.10
C GLU A 120 10.45 -22.90 -11.53
N GLY A 121 9.66 -23.63 -12.29
CA GLY A 121 9.21 -24.99 -11.91
C GLY A 121 8.00 -25.03 -10.96
N TRP A 122 7.48 -23.90 -10.50
CA TRP A 122 6.23 -23.87 -9.75
C TRP A 122 5.02 -23.90 -10.69
N SER A 123 3.96 -24.59 -10.26
CA SER A 123 2.67 -24.58 -10.97
C SER A 123 1.92 -23.28 -10.70
N ALA A 124 1.56 -22.55 -11.73
CA ALA A 124 0.82 -21.29 -11.61
C ALA A 124 -0.52 -21.49 -10.85
N ASP A 125 -1.29 -22.56 -11.20
CA ASP A 125 -2.57 -22.84 -10.56
C ASP A 125 -2.41 -23.16 -9.07
N ARG A 126 -1.38 -23.92 -8.69
CA ARG A 126 -1.12 -24.20 -7.27
C ARG A 126 -0.67 -22.96 -6.52
N THR A 127 0.20 -22.17 -7.12
CA THR A 127 0.70 -20.92 -6.55
C THR A 127 -0.45 -19.93 -6.32
N TRP A 128 -1.39 -19.84 -7.26
CA TRP A 128 -2.61 -19.05 -7.11
C TRP A 128 -3.45 -19.53 -5.92
N ASN A 129 -3.69 -20.83 -5.81
CA ASN A 129 -4.47 -21.39 -4.71
C ASN A 129 -3.77 -21.21 -3.34
N TYR A 130 -2.45 -21.33 -3.27
CA TYR A 130 -1.70 -21.06 -2.04
C TYR A 130 -1.83 -19.60 -1.60
N ALA A 131 -1.69 -18.65 -2.54
CA ALA A 131 -1.93 -17.24 -2.24
C ALA A 131 -3.36 -16.99 -1.76
N LYS A 132 -4.36 -17.58 -2.44
CA LYS A 132 -5.75 -17.46 -2.04
C LYS A 132 -5.98 -17.95 -0.60
N GLU A 133 -5.42 -19.11 -0.23
CA GLU A 133 -5.52 -19.65 1.13
C GLU A 133 -4.92 -18.71 2.16
N THR A 134 -3.72 -18.17 1.89
CA THR A 134 -3.04 -17.20 2.76
C THR A 134 -3.86 -15.92 2.90
N PHE A 135 -4.34 -15.36 1.79
CA PHE A 135 -5.12 -14.13 1.80
C PHE A 135 -6.50 -14.32 2.45
N SER A 136 -7.17 -15.46 2.26
CA SER A 136 -8.46 -15.72 2.91
C SER A 136 -8.35 -15.75 4.43
N GLN A 137 -7.31 -16.40 4.97
CA GLN A 137 -7.08 -16.44 6.40
C GLN A 137 -6.66 -15.08 6.95
N SER A 138 -5.79 -14.35 6.24
CA SER A 138 -5.37 -13.01 6.61
C SER A 138 -6.55 -12.02 6.58
N ALA A 139 -7.40 -12.07 5.57
CA ALA A 139 -8.56 -11.20 5.43
C ALA A 139 -9.62 -11.45 6.53
N ALA A 140 -9.85 -12.70 6.90
CA ALA A 140 -10.74 -13.02 8.02
C ALA A 140 -10.23 -12.43 9.34
N TYR A 141 -8.93 -12.55 9.61
CA TYR A 141 -8.32 -11.94 10.79
C TYR A 141 -8.35 -10.40 10.73
N ALA A 142 -8.07 -9.81 9.57
CA ALA A 142 -8.12 -8.37 9.35
C ALA A 142 -9.55 -7.80 9.58
N GLN A 143 -10.57 -8.53 9.14
CA GLN A 143 -11.96 -8.17 9.38
C GLN A 143 -12.29 -8.07 10.88
N ASP A 144 -11.83 -9.01 11.68
CA ASP A 144 -12.03 -8.99 13.15
C ASP A 144 -11.33 -7.80 13.81
N LYS A 145 -10.28 -7.26 13.17
CA LYS A 145 -9.51 -6.10 13.67
C LYS A 145 -9.93 -4.77 13.05
N GLY A 146 -10.83 -4.76 12.07
CA GLY A 146 -11.26 -3.57 11.36
C GLY A 146 -10.23 -3.03 10.36
N VAL A 147 -9.27 -3.86 9.93
CA VAL A 147 -8.24 -3.51 8.93
C VAL A 147 -8.63 -4.06 7.57
N THR A 148 -8.36 -3.33 6.50
CA THR A 148 -8.59 -3.76 5.12
C THR A 148 -7.27 -4.09 4.43
N LEU A 149 -7.15 -5.30 3.89
CA LEU A 149 -6.03 -5.71 3.05
C LEU A 149 -6.29 -5.25 1.62
N CYS A 150 -5.35 -4.55 1.03
CA CYS A 150 -5.45 -3.99 -0.32
C CYS A 150 -4.50 -4.70 -1.28
N MET A 151 -5.04 -5.49 -2.20
CA MET A 151 -4.24 -6.17 -3.22
C MET A 151 -3.78 -5.19 -4.28
N GLU A 152 -2.48 -5.08 -4.46
CA GLU A 152 -1.86 -4.22 -5.44
C GLU A 152 -1.44 -5.00 -6.69
N PRO A 153 -2.04 -4.73 -7.86
CA PRO A 153 -1.50 -5.21 -9.13
C PRO A 153 -0.22 -4.45 -9.48
N LEU A 154 0.86 -5.18 -9.72
CA LEU A 154 2.16 -4.61 -10.05
C LEU A 154 2.56 -4.95 -11.49
N SER A 155 3.33 -4.06 -12.12
CA SER A 155 3.80 -4.26 -13.48
C SER A 155 4.64 -5.55 -13.65
N ASP A 156 4.66 -6.10 -14.85
CA ASP A 156 5.28 -7.39 -15.18
C ASP A 156 6.81 -7.39 -15.02
N ASN A 157 7.44 -6.21 -15.02
CA ASN A 157 8.86 -6.06 -14.71
C ASN A 157 9.18 -6.19 -13.21
N GLN A 158 8.17 -6.13 -12.34
CA GLN A 158 8.32 -6.25 -10.87
C GLN A 158 7.99 -7.67 -10.39
N THR A 159 6.91 -8.26 -10.92
CA THR A 159 6.46 -9.60 -10.54
C THR A 159 5.72 -10.26 -11.71
N ASN A 160 5.58 -11.58 -11.67
CA ASN A 160 4.77 -12.35 -12.62
C ASN A 160 3.48 -12.90 -11.97
N PHE A 161 3.00 -12.24 -10.89
CA PHE A 161 1.83 -12.68 -10.13
C PHE A 161 0.93 -11.50 -9.78
N ILE A 162 -0.29 -11.51 -10.31
CA ILE A 162 -1.28 -10.43 -10.20
C ILE A 162 -0.71 -9.10 -10.73
N ASN A 163 -0.78 -8.96 -12.03
CA ASN A 163 -0.24 -7.81 -12.74
C ASN A 163 -1.32 -6.79 -13.13
N THR A 164 -2.56 -7.22 -13.35
CA THR A 164 -3.63 -6.32 -13.77
C THR A 164 -4.70 -6.15 -12.69
N PRO A 165 -5.43 -5.02 -12.69
CA PRO A 165 -6.58 -4.83 -11.79
C PRO A 165 -7.62 -5.96 -11.91
N ALA A 166 -7.86 -6.46 -13.13
CA ALA A 166 -8.75 -7.60 -13.35
C ALA A 166 -8.29 -8.87 -12.62
N GLN A 167 -6.99 -9.19 -12.63
CA GLN A 167 -6.44 -10.32 -11.87
C GLN A 167 -6.53 -10.11 -10.36
N ALA A 168 -6.32 -8.87 -9.89
CA ALA A 168 -6.50 -8.56 -8.47
C ALA A 168 -7.96 -8.74 -8.05
N VAL A 169 -8.91 -8.26 -8.84
CA VAL A 169 -10.34 -8.43 -8.58
C VAL A 169 -10.77 -9.89 -8.66
N GLU A 170 -10.21 -10.70 -9.57
CA GLU A 170 -10.42 -12.15 -9.58
C GLU A 170 -9.98 -12.78 -8.24
N MET A 171 -8.83 -12.41 -7.71
CA MET A 171 -8.37 -12.88 -6.40
C MET A 171 -9.30 -12.38 -5.27
N ILE A 172 -9.72 -11.12 -5.29
CA ILE A 172 -10.63 -10.52 -4.32
C ILE A 172 -11.96 -11.29 -4.29
N GLN A 173 -12.53 -11.58 -5.44
CA GLN A 173 -13.77 -12.35 -5.55
C GLN A 173 -13.63 -13.79 -5.06
N GLN A 174 -12.46 -14.42 -5.27
CA GLN A 174 -12.20 -15.78 -4.79
C GLN A 174 -11.90 -15.86 -3.29
N VAL A 175 -11.34 -14.79 -2.69
CA VAL A 175 -11.16 -14.64 -1.24
C VAL A 175 -12.51 -14.41 -0.55
N ASP A 176 -13.42 -13.69 -1.22
CA ASP A 176 -14.80 -13.41 -0.81
C ASP A 176 -14.91 -12.86 0.63
N ASN A 177 -14.11 -11.83 0.91
CA ASN A 177 -14.11 -11.16 2.20
C ASN A 177 -14.20 -9.64 2.04
N PRO A 178 -15.07 -8.91 2.78
CA PRO A 178 -15.24 -7.47 2.64
C PRO A 178 -13.97 -6.66 2.99
N ASN A 179 -13.05 -7.23 3.75
CA ASN A 179 -11.77 -6.61 4.12
C ASN A 179 -10.59 -7.07 3.24
N PHE A 180 -10.88 -7.57 2.03
CA PHE A 180 -9.88 -7.80 0.99
C PHE A 180 -10.28 -7.05 -0.27
N ARG A 181 -9.59 -5.96 -0.59
CA ARG A 181 -9.98 -4.94 -1.56
C ARG A 181 -8.86 -4.63 -2.55
N LEU A 182 -9.10 -3.68 -3.44
CA LEU A 182 -8.18 -3.24 -4.48
C LEU A 182 -7.49 -1.92 -4.07
N ILE A 183 -6.21 -1.82 -4.35
CA ILE A 183 -5.48 -0.56 -4.53
C ILE A 183 -5.06 -0.43 -5.99
N LEU A 184 -5.03 0.79 -6.52
CA LEU A 184 -4.38 1.11 -7.79
C LEU A 184 -3.17 2.01 -7.54
N ASP A 185 -2.09 1.71 -8.26
CA ASP A 185 -0.85 2.48 -8.29
C ASP A 185 -0.63 3.07 -9.68
N VAL A 186 -0.35 4.37 -9.74
CA VAL A 186 -0.23 5.11 -11.01
C VAL A 186 0.95 4.60 -11.84
N CYS A 187 2.12 4.41 -11.22
CA CYS A 187 3.31 3.94 -11.92
C CYS A 187 3.13 2.52 -12.47
N SER A 188 2.59 1.62 -11.65
CA SER A 188 2.36 0.23 -12.05
C SER A 188 1.36 0.12 -13.20
N THR A 189 0.27 0.89 -13.15
CA THR A 189 -0.76 0.92 -14.20
C THR A 189 -0.23 1.53 -15.49
N ALA A 190 0.46 2.68 -15.41
CA ALA A 190 1.03 3.35 -16.57
C ALA A 190 2.11 2.50 -17.27
N ASN A 191 2.97 1.83 -16.50
CA ASN A 191 4.03 0.97 -17.05
C ASN A 191 3.50 -0.29 -17.74
N GLN A 192 2.24 -0.65 -17.51
CA GLN A 192 1.54 -1.71 -18.24
C GLN A 192 0.78 -1.20 -19.48
N GLY A 193 0.79 0.11 -19.71
CA GLY A 193 0.05 0.73 -20.80
C GLY A 193 -1.47 0.67 -20.63
N LEU A 194 -1.94 0.55 -19.38
CA LEU A 194 -3.35 0.58 -19.03
C LEU A 194 -3.83 2.03 -18.86
N ASP A 195 -5.10 2.28 -19.14
CA ASP A 195 -5.72 3.60 -18.99
C ASP A 195 -6.29 3.76 -17.59
N MET A 196 -5.58 4.47 -16.71
CA MET A 196 -5.95 4.61 -15.30
C MET A 196 -7.40 5.09 -15.08
N PRO A 197 -7.93 6.09 -15.81
CA PRO A 197 -9.33 6.48 -15.66
C PRO A 197 -10.32 5.34 -15.93
N THR A 198 -10.04 4.50 -16.93
CA THR A 198 -10.85 3.31 -17.24
C THR A 198 -10.78 2.29 -16.11
N GLU A 199 -9.58 1.99 -15.62
CA GLU A 199 -9.40 1.03 -14.51
C GLU A 199 -10.11 1.50 -13.23
N ILE A 200 -10.07 2.79 -12.91
CA ILE A 200 -10.79 3.39 -11.77
C ILE A 200 -12.30 3.17 -11.92
N GLN A 201 -12.86 3.46 -13.09
CA GLN A 201 -14.30 3.32 -13.33
C GLN A 201 -14.76 1.86 -13.30
N GLU A 202 -14.01 0.96 -13.96
CA GLU A 202 -14.34 -0.45 -14.08
C GLU A 202 -14.30 -1.17 -12.73
N PHE A 203 -13.32 -0.85 -11.87
CA PHE A 203 -13.09 -1.55 -10.60
C PHE A 203 -13.46 -0.74 -9.36
N SER A 204 -14.23 0.35 -9.50
CA SER A 204 -14.60 1.27 -8.42
C SER A 204 -15.22 0.59 -7.19
N GLU A 205 -16.04 -0.46 -7.39
CA GLU A 205 -16.66 -1.21 -6.27
C GLU A 205 -15.63 -1.88 -5.35
N HIS A 206 -14.42 -2.15 -5.85
CA HIS A 206 -13.35 -2.81 -5.11
C HIS A 206 -12.27 -1.84 -4.64
N LEU A 207 -12.17 -0.65 -5.24
CA LEU A 207 -11.11 0.33 -5.01
C LEU A 207 -11.30 1.08 -3.68
N VAL A 208 -10.32 0.97 -2.78
CA VAL A 208 -10.37 1.63 -1.46
C VAL A 208 -9.11 2.43 -1.13
N HIS A 209 -8.03 2.24 -1.87
CA HIS A 209 -6.76 2.93 -1.66
C HIS A 209 -6.11 3.28 -3.00
N PHE A 210 -5.23 4.29 -3.01
CA PHE A 210 -4.63 4.77 -4.25
C PHE A 210 -3.23 5.31 -4.02
N HIS A 211 -2.22 4.76 -4.71
CA HIS A 211 -0.87 5.29 -4.69
C HIS A 211 -0.65 6.27 -5.83
N THR A 212 -0.11 7.45 -5.47
CA THR A 212 0.24 8.53 -6.40
C THR A 212 1.75 8.64 -6.55
N ASN A 213 2.21 8.52 -7.78
CA ASN A 213 3.60 8.65 -8.22
C ASN A 213 3.59 8.98 -9.72
N ASP A 214 4.66 8.70 -10.45
CA ASP A 214 4.66 8.85 -11.90
C ASP A 214 5.39 7.66 -12.56
N ASN A 215 5.22 7.48 -13.89
CA ASN A 215 5.81 6.38 -14.65
C ASN A 215 7.34 6.33 -14.59
N ASN A 216 7.97 7.41 -14.15
CA ASN A 216 9.40 7.54 -13.94
C ASN A 216 9.88 7.16 -12.52
N LEU A 217 9.00 6.55 -11.69
CA LEU A 217 9.27 6.15 -10.29
C LEU A 217 9.50 7.34 -9.33
N TYR A 218 8.94 8.49 -9.65
CA TYR A 218 9.15 9.72 -8.88
C TYR A 218 7.83 10.39 -8.51
N LEU A 219 7.89 11.63 -8.03
CA LEU A 219 6.71 12.35 -7.53
C LEU A 219 5.63 12.55 -8.63
N PRO A 220 4.34 12.60 -8.26
CA PRO A 220 3.26 12.81 -9.21
C PRO A 220 3.43 14.10 -10.01
N GLY A 221 3.19 14.03 -11.33
CA GLY A 221 3.36 15.14 -12.27
C GLY A 221 4.80 15.41 -12.68
N SER A 222 5.74 14.50 -12.41
CA SER A 222 7.15 14.63 -12.81
C SER A 222 7.50 13.85 -14.08
N GLY A 223 6.64 12.97 -14.52
CA GLY A 223 6.80 12.14 -15.72
C GLY A 223 5.77 12.48 -16.79
N ASP A 224 5.27 11.45 -17.48
CA ASP A 224 4.38 11.58 -18.63
C ASP A 224 2.91 11.24 -18.30
N VAL A 225 2.56 10.97 -17.04
CA VAL A 225 1.20 10.61 -16.66
C VAL A 225 0.28 11.83 -16.71
N ASP A 226 -0.83 11.72 -17.44
CA ASP A 226 -1.87 12.74 -17.50
C ASP A 226 -2.81 12.63 -16.29
N TYR A 227 -2.57 13.42 -15.27
CA TYR A 227 -3.25 13.36 -13.98
C TYR A 227 -4.68 13.92 -13.96
N PRO A 228 -5.04 15.01 -14.68
CA PRO A 228 -6.39 15.57 -14.62
C PRO A 228 -7.50 14.53 -14.87
N PRO A 229 -7.46 13.67 -15.91
CA PRO A 229 -8.47 12.63 -16.10
C PRO A 229 -8.54 11.59 -14.97
N ILE A 230 -7.42 11.31 -14.29
CA ILE A 230 -7.36 10.40 -13.13
C ILE A 230 -8.15 11.00 -11.97
N ILE A 231 -7.90 12.26 -11.65
CA ILE A 231 -8.61 12.96 -10.56
C ILE A 231 -10.11 13.11 -10.89
N GLU A 232 -10.47 13.38 -12.14
CA GLU A 232 -11.87 13.41 -12.58
C GLU A 232 -12.55 12.04 -12.41
N ALA A 233 -11.87 10.96 -12.78
CA ALA A 233 -12.40 9.60 -12.61
C ALA A 233 -12.61 9.25 -11.14
N LEU A 234 -11.65 9.57 -10.26
CA LEU A 234 -11.78 9.37 -8.82
C LEU A 234 -12.93 10.20 -8.22
N LYS A 235 -13.11 11.46 -8.66
CA LYS A 235 -14.26 12.28 -8.28
C LYS A 235 -15.58 11.68 -8.75
N ALA A 236 -15.63 11.15 -9.98
CA ALA A 236 -16.84 10.58 -10.58
C ALA A 236 -17.33 9.29 -9.89
N VAL A 237 -16.41 8.50 -9.34
CA VAL A 237 -16.74 7.29 -8.55
C VAL A 237 -16.89 7.58 -7.04
N GLU A 238 -16.86 8.84 -6.65
CA GLU A 238 -16.97 9.30 -5.26
C GLU A 238 -15.91 8.64 -4.33
N PHE A 239 -14.67 8.44 -4.86
CA PHE A 239 -13.59 7.85 -4.07
C PHE A 239 -13.30 8.69 -2.82
N ASP A 240 -13.37 8.08 -1.64
CA ASP A 240 -13.21 8.74 -0.34
C ASP A 240 -11.96 8.29 0.44
N GLY A 241 -11.18 7.35 -0.11
CA GLY A 241 -9.94 6.84 0.47
C GLY A 241 -8.76 7.83 0.43
N TYR A 242 -7.57 7.32 0.71
CA TYR A 242 -6.32 8.08 0.68
C TYR A 242 -5.72 8.07 -0.74
N LEU A 243 -5.25 9.24 -1.18
CA LEU A 243 -4.27 9.39 -2.23
C LEU A 243 -2.90 9.48 -1.55
N SER A 244 -2.21 8.36 -1.48
CA SER A 244 -0.95 8.22 -0.76
C SER A 244 0.21 8.34 -1.73
N THR A 245 1.10 9.32 -1.51
CA THR A 245 2.27 9.50 -2.36
C THR A 245 3.35 8.50 -1.98
N GLU A 246 3.65 7.56 -2.89
CA GLU A 246 4.71 6.57 -2.79
C GLU A 246 5.73 6.80 -3.90
N VAL A 247 6.99 7.08 -3.57
CA VAL A 247 8.06 7.32 -4.54
C VAL A 247 9.23 6.37 -4.32
N PHE A 248 9.98 6.12 -5.39
CA PHE A 248 11.12 5.19 -5.39
C PHE A 248 12.45 5.89 -5.67
N LYS A 249 12.43 7.23 -5.79
CA LYS A 249 13.59 8.10 -5.94
C LYS A 249 13.52 9.19 -4.88
N PHE A 250 14.51 9.28 -4.02
CA PHE A 250 14.48 10.09 -2.81
C PHE A 250 15.29 11.40 -2.90
N GLU A 251 15.83 11.70 -4.10
CA GLU A 251 16.53 12.97 -4.33
C GLU A 251 15.55 14.09 -4.77
N PRO A 252 15.78 15.35 -4.44
CA PRO A 252 16.96 15.85 -3.69
C PRO A 252 16.88 15.65 -2.17
N ASP A 253 15.67 15.58 -1.61
CA ASP A 253 15.39 15.35 -0.18
C ASP A 253 13.89 15.09 0.03
N PRO A 254 13.49 14.42 1.11
CA PRO A 254 12.09 14.04 1.35
C PRO A 254 11.15 15.23 1.52
N VAL A 255 11.59 16.34 2.10
CA VAL A 255 10.75 17.53 2.32
C VAL A 255 10.37 18.18 0.99
N THR A 256 11.34 18.30 0.08
CA THR A 256 11.10 18.82 -1.28
C THR A 256 10.14 17.93 -2.06
N ILE A 257 10.33 16.60 -2.00
CA ILE A 257 9.46 15.63 -2.66
C ILE A 257 8.03 15.74 -2.10
N ALA A 258 7.88 15.66 -0.79
CA ALA A 258 6.61 15.74 -0.11
C ALA A 258 5.86 17.07 -0.41
N SER A 259 6.58 18.20 -0.33
CA SER A 259 6.00 19.53 -0.59
C SER A 259 5.51 19.68 -2.02
N ARG A 260 6.28 19.21 -3.00
CA ARG A 260 5.89 19.30 -4.42
C ARG A 260 4.73 18.36 -4.74
N SER A 261 4.73 17.16 -4.19
CA SER A 261 3.67 16.17 -4.41
C SER A 261 2.33 16.66 -3.89
N ILE A 262 2.29 17.15 -2.64
CA ILE A 262 1.03 17.62 -2.07
C ILE A 262 0.51 18.86 -2.77
N GLN A 263 1.37 19.79 -3.17
CA GLN A 263 0.96 20.98 -3.92
C GLN A 263 0.33 20.60 -5.25
N PHE A 264 0.99 19.71 -6.00
CA PHE A 264 0.48 19.23 -7.29
C PHE A 264 -0.90 18.56 -7.17
N LEU A 265 -1.06 17.65 -6.20
CA LEU A 265 -2.33 16.95 -5.99
C LEU A 265 -3.45 17.90 -5.53
N ARG A 266 -3.15 18.86 -4.65
CA ARG A 266 -4.14 19.86 -4.22
C ARG A 266 -4.63 20.70 -5.36
N ASP A 267 -3.72 21.24 -6.17
CA ASP A 267 -4.08 22.10 -7.30
C ASP A 267 -5.04 21.38 -8.27
N LEU A 268 -4.85 20.06 -8.45
CA LEU A 268 -5.74 19.23 -9.27
C LEU A 268 -7.07 18.89 -8.60
N ILE A 269 -7.09 18.67 -7.29
CA ILE A 269 -8.33 18.34 -6.58
C ILE A 269 -9.23 19.55 -6.45
N GLU A 270 -8.66 20.75 -6.29
CA GLU A 270 -9.38 22.02 -6.13
C GLU A 270 -9.80 22.66 -7.46
N SER A 271 -9.23 22.20 -8.60
CA SER A 271 -9.61 22.66 -9.94
C SER A 271 -10.93 22.05 -10.41
#